data_cbc98c26f71ca0875c77c5801b2dad5b
#
_entry.id   cbc98c26f71ca0875c77c5801b2dad5b
#
_cell.length_a   1.000
_cell.length_b   1.000
_cell.length_c   1.000
_cell.angle_alpha   90.00
_cell.angle_beta   90.00
_cell.angle_gamma   90.00
#
_symmetry.space_group_name_H-M   'P 1'
#
loop_
_entity.id
_entity.type
_entity.pdbx_description
1 polymer ?
#
loop_
_entity_poly.entity_id
_entity_poly.type
_entity_poly.pdbx_seq_one_letter_code
_entity_poly.pdbx_strand_id
1 'polypeptide(L)'
;MSVTIMFPNSEMSCHMSVFPTRTYKKAHRHGPGRVIVIPAGEGYSVLWEEGKEKIVAPWHEGSMFVPPNKWFHQHFNVGASPARYLALHPPRQFRGHAEKIEDRAKDMIEYVDEDPWIREKFEGELAKGGLTTLMPQDAYRVKSYNWHPPKG
;
A
#
# COMPACT_ATOMS: atom_id res chain seq x y z
N MET A 1 -11.07 -2.57 -3.71
CA MET A 1 -11.62 -2.21 -5.06
C MET A 1 -10.69 -1.19 -5.70
N SER A 2 -10.43 -1.31 -7.00
CA SER A 2 -9.57 -0.38 -7.74
C SER A 2 -10.15 -0.13 -9.13
N VAL A 3 -10.08 1.11 -9.60
CA VAL A 3 -10.47 1.53 -10.95
C VAL A 3 -9.26 2.17 -11.63
N THR A 4 -8.90 1.69 -12.81
CA THR A 4 -7.83 2.27 -13.62
C THR A 4 -8.42 3.24 -14.64
N ILE A 5 -7.81 4.41 -14.76
CA ILE A 5 -8.18 5.47 -15.69
C ILE A 5 -7.04 5.65 -16.67
N MET A 6 -7.36 5.56 -17.94
CA MET A 6 -6.43 5.82 -19.04
C MET A 6 -6.77 7.18 -19.65
N PHE A 7 -5.77 8.01 -19.83
CA PHE A 7 -5.96 9.31 -20.47
C PHE A 7 -5.83 9.17 -22.00
N PRO A 8 -6.82 9.60 -22.78
CA PRO A 8 -6.74 9.58 -24.23
C PRO A 8 -5.51 10.35 -24.73
N ASN A 9 -4.83 9.81 -25.73
CA ASN A 9 -3.63 10.39 -26.33
C ASN A 9 -2.48 10.66 -25.35
N SER A 10 -2.40 9.90 -24.25
CA SER A 10 -1.36 10.02 -23.24
C SER A 10 -0.86 8.64 -22.83
N GLU A 11 0.44 8.54 -22.58
CA GLU A 11 1.02 7.33 -21.97
C GLU A 11 0.86 7.29 -20.45
N MET A 12 0.41 8.40 -19.86
CA MET A 12 0.10 8.50 -18.44
C MET A 12 -1.20 7.76 -18.14
N SER A 13 -1.30 7.24 -16.94
CA SER A 13 -2.53 6.66 -16.40
C SER A 13 -2.61 6.89 -14.91
N CYS A 14 -3.75 6.62 -14.32
CA CYS A 14 -3.86 6.57 -12.87
C CYS A 14 -4.78 5.42 -12.45
N HIS A 15 -4.73 5.08 -11.17
CA HIS A 15 -5.77 4.26 -10.58
C HIS A 15 -6.24 4.85 -9.25
N MET A 16 -7.54 4.76 -9.03
CA MET A 16 -8.15 5.05 -7.74
C MET A 16 -8.36 3.73 -7.00
N SER A 17 -7.84 3.63 -5.80
CA SER A 17 -8.11 2.51 -4.90
C SER A 17 -8.90 2.98 -3.70
N VAL A 18 -9.90 2.18 -3.31
CA VAL A 18 -10.52 2.26 -2.00
C VAL A 18 -9.98 1.11 -1.17
N PHE A 19 -9.44 1.41 0.01
CA PHE A 19 -9.03 0.34 0.89
C PHE A 19 -9.69 0.42 2.27
N PRO A 20 -10.06 -0.76 2.81
CA PRO A 20 -10.93 -0.82 3.98
C PRO A 20 -10.31 -0.15 5.20
N THR A 21 -11.18 0.36 6.08
CA THR A 21 -10.78 0.87 7.38
C THR A 21 -10.06 -0.19 8.20
N ARG A 22 -9.10 0.23 9.00
CA ARG A 22 -8.40 -0.63 9.97
C ARG A 22 -7.74 -1.85 9.35
N THR A 23 -7.22 -1.66 8.12
CA THR A 23 -6.47 -2.67 7.36
C THR A 23 -5.22 -2.07 6.76
N TYR A 24 -4.33 -2.93 6.26
CA TYR A 24 -3.16 -2.49 5.53
C TYR A 24 -2.83 -3.44 4.37
N LYS A 25 -2.02 -2.98 3.44
CA LYS A 25 -1.63 -3.72 2.24
C LYS A 25 -0.29 -4.42 2.44
N LYS A 26 -0.04 -5.46 1.65
CA LYS A 26 1.28 -6.09 1.58
C LYS A 26 2.34 -5.06 1.17
N ALA A 27 3.52 -5.20 1.74
CA ALA A 27 4.67 -4.44 1.29
C ALA A 27 5.02 -4.82 -0.14
N HIS A 28 5.31 -3.81 -0.96
CA HIS A 28 5.77 -4.03 -2.32
C HIS A 28 6.68 -2.90 -2.77
N ARG A 29 7.43 -3.14 -3.84
CA ARG A 29 8.29 -2.14 -4.46
C ARG A 29 8.13 -2.14 -5.97
N HIS A 30 8.43 -1.02 -6.58
CA HIS A 30 8.43 -0.84 -8.03
C HIS A 30 9.35 0.31 -8.44
N GLY A 31 9.45 0.56 -9.75
CA GLY A 31 10.22 1.68 -10.29
C GLY A 31 9.64 3.05 -9.95
N PRO A 32 10.35 4.13 -10.35
CA PRO A 32 10.09 5.49 -9.91
C PRO A 32 8.80 6.08 -10.49
N GLY A 33 8.46 7.29 -10.01
CA GLY A 33 7.52 8.20 -10.66
C GLY A 33 6.05 7.94 -10.37
N ARG A 34 5.70 7.14 -9.39
CA ARG A 34 4.31 7.03 -8.92
C ARG A 34 4.05 8.07 -7.85
N VAL A 35 3.16 9.00 -8.15
CA VAL A 35 2.67 9.99 -7.19
C VAL A 35 1.42 9.45 -6.54
N ILE A 36 1.40 9.40 -5.22
CA ILE A 36 0.24 9.01 -4.42
C ILE A 36 -0.42 10.28 -3.89
N VAL A 37 -1.71 10.41 -4.12
CA VAL A 37 -2.56 11.46 -3.55
C VAL A 37 -3.63 10.78 -2.69
N ILE A 38 -3.95 11.35 -1.56
CA ILE A 38 -4.97 10.85 -0.62
C ILE A 38 -6.24 11.73 -0.72
N PRO A 39 -7.23 11.34 -1.52
CA PRO A 39 -8.49 12.10 -1.63
C PRO A 39 -9.40 11.98 -0.41
N ALA A 40 -9.25 10.93 0.38
CA ALA A 40 -10.03 10.72 1.61
C ALA A 40 -9.36 9.70 2.52
N GLY A 41 -9.53 9.90 3.84
CA GLY A 41 -9.03 9.01 4.88
C GLY A 41 -7.77 9.49 5.56
N GLU A 42 -7.32 8.71 6.52
CA GLU A 42 -6.13 8.98 7.33
C GLU A 42 -5.36 7.70 7.62
N GLY A 43 -4.06 7.83 7.78
CA GLY A 43 -3.18 6.71 8.06
C GLY A 43 -1.72 7.05 7.94
N TYR A 44 -0.94 6.06 7.59
CA TYR A 44 0.49 6.26 7.33
C TYR A 44 1.00 5.25 6.31
N SER A 45 2.17 5.53 5.77
CA SER A 45 2.93 4.58 4.96
C SER A 45 4.24 4.27 5.67
N VAL A 46 4.70 3.05 5.51
CA VAL A 46 6.07 2.65 5.89
C VAL A 46 6.86 2.48 4.61
N LEU A 47 8.03 3.12 4.56
CA LEU A 47 8.90 3.17 3.39
C LEU A 47 10.31 2.77 3.83
N TRP A 48 10.97 1.88 3.09
CA TRP A 48 12.35 1.51 3.40
C TRP A 48 13.11 0.95 2.20
N GLU A 49 14.39 1.22 2.18
CA GLU A 49 15.32 0.49 1.33
C GLU A 49 15.61 -0.87 1.95
N GLU A 50 15.76 -1.90 1.12
CA GLU A 50 16.08 -3.25 1.60
C GLU A 50 17.34 -3.25 2.49
N GLY A 51 17.21 -3.82 3.70
CA GLY A 51 18.29 -3.85 4.70
C GLY A 51 18.53 -2.53 5.44
N LYS A 52 17.68 -1.52 5.27
CA LYS A 52 17.77 -0.23 5.98
C LYS A 52 16.61 -0.03 6.95
N GLU A 53 16.70 1.03 7.75
CA GLU A 53 15.64 1.43 8.67
C GLU A 53 14.36 1.83 7.95
N LYS A 54 13.25 1.61 8.62
CA LYS A 54 11.91 1.93 8.13
C LYS A 54 11.53 3.37 8.48
N ILE A 55 11.05 4.12 7.50
CA ILE A 55 10.54 5.48 7.65
C ILE A 55 9.02 5.44 7.71
N VAL A 56 8.44 6.08 8.70
CA VAL A 56 6.98 6.24 8.84
C VAL A 56 6.57 7.60 8.31
N ALA A 57 5.73 7.62 7.29
CA ALA A 57 5.18 8.83 6.67
C ALA A 57 3.67 8.90 6.94
N PRO A 58 3.20 9.72 7.88
CA PRO A 58 1.78 9.91 8.13
C PRO A 58 1.12 10.64 6.96
N TRP A 59 -0.15 10.34 6.71
CA TRP A 59 -0.93 11.01 5.70
C TRP A 59 -2.41 11.18 6.13
N HIS A 60 -3.05 12.16 5.56
CA HIS A 60 -4.47 12.50 5.72
C HIS A 60 -5.03 12.96 4.37
N GLU A 61 -6.30 13.29 4.32
CA GLU A 61 -6.92 13.91 3.13
C GLU A 61 -6.11 15.11 2.64
N GLY A 62 -5.86 15.15 1.33
CA GLY A 62 -5.04 16.17 0.67
C GLY A 62 -3.54 15.88 0.68
N SER A 63 -3.06 14.88 1.42
CA SER A 63 -1.65 14.49 1.39
C SER A 63 -1.23 13.98 0.02
N MET A 64 0.02 14.29 -0.35
CA MET A 64 0.67 13.79 -1.56
C MET A 64 2.11 13.36 -1.23
N PHE A 65 2.52 12.22 -1.75
CA PHE A 65 3.88 11.73 -1.58
C PHE A 65 4.30 10.80 -2.72
N VAL A 66 5.62 10.60 -2.86
CA VAL A 66 6.21 9.72 -3.85
C VAL A 66 7.08 8.68 -3.14
N PRO A 67 6.72 7.38 -3.18
CA PRO A 67 7.62 6.35 -2.71
C PRO A 67 8.93 6.39 -3.51
N PRO A 68 10.10 6.35 -2.84
CA PRO A 68 11.38 6.35 -3.54
C PRO A 68 11.54 5.15 -4.48
N ASN A 69 12.38 5.31 -5.50
CA ASN A 69 12.62 4.27 -6.50
C ASN A 69 13.10 2.96 -5.86
N LYS A 70 12.41 1.85 -6.14
CA LYS A 70 12.74 0.50 -5.65
C LYS A 70 12.70 0.32 -4.13
N TRP A 71 12.26 1.30 -3.37
CA TRP A 71 12.01 1.11 -1.95
C TRP A 71 10.75 0.29 -1.73
N PHE A 72 10.78 -0.59 -0.76
CA PHE A 72 9.56 -1.19 -0.23
C PHE A 72 8.66 -0.12 0.37
N HIS A 73 7.38 -0.25 0.14
CA HIS A 73 6.38 0.62 0.75
C HIS A 73 5.11 -0.16 1.05
N GLN A 74 4.45 0.28 2.11
CA GLN A 74 3.26 -0.35 2.66
C GLN A 74 2.33 0.73 3.19
N HIS A 75 1.02 0.61 2.97
CA HIS A 75 0.04 1.63 3.34
C HIS A 75 -0.93 1.09 4.37
N PHE A 76 -1.21 1.89 5.40
CA PHE A 76 -1.98 1.53 6.59
C PHE A 76 -3.13 2.51 6.78
N ASN A 77 -4.37 2.03 6.75
CA ASN A 77 -5.53 2.83 7.09
C ASN A 77 -5.83 2.65 8.58
N VAL A 78 -5.59 3.67 9.38
CA VAL A 78 -5.87 3.67 10.82
C VAL A 78 -7.14 4.45 11.19
N GLY A 79 -7.81 5.03 10.18
CA GLY A 79 -9.05 5.74 10.35
C GLY A 79 -10.25 4.83 10.56
N ALA A 80 -11.35 5.42 11.03
CA ALA A 80 -12.63 4.75 11.23
C ALA A 80 -13.44 4.56 9.93
N SER A 81 -12.97 5.09 8.81
CA SER A 81 -13.62 5.02 7.49
C SER A 81 -12.67 4.49 6.41
N PRO A 82 -13.20 3.98 5.28
CA PRO A 82 -12.36 3.59 4.16
C PRO A 82 -11.51 4.75 3.65
N ALA A 83 -10.24 4.48 3.34
CA ALA A 83 -9.37 5.45 2.70
C ALA A 83 -9.40 5.31 1.18
N ARG A 84 -9.17 6.41 0.50
CA ARG A 84 -8.97 6.44 -0.96
C ARG A 84 -7.58 6.92 -1.25
N TYR A 85 -6.93 6.32 -2.22
CA TYR A 85 -5.73 6.89 -2.79
C TYR A 85 -5.76 6.83 -4.30
N LEU A 86 -5.30 7.90 -4.90
CA LEU A 86 -5.09 8.06 -6.32
C LEU A 86 -3.60 7.88 -6.60
N ALA A 87 -3.24 6.87 -7.37
CA ALA A 87 -1.87 6.68 -7.81
C ALA A 87 -1.75 7.11 -9.28
N LEU A 88 -0.96 8.15 -9.53
CA LEU A 88 -0.58 8.59 -10.86
C LEU A 88 0.61 7.75 -11.33
N HIS A 89 0.52 7.20 -12.54
CA HIS A 89 1.53 6.33 -13.10
C HIS A 89 2.30 7.02 -14.22
N PRO A 90 3.62 6.89 -14.24
CA PRO A 90 4.43 7.30 -15.38
C PRO A 90 4.13 6.40 -16.60
N PRO A 91 4.61 6.77 -17.79
CA PRO A 91 4.61 5.91 -18.96
C PRO A 91 5.16 4.51 -18.65
N ARG A 92 4.67 3.50 -19.38
CA ARG A 92 4.94 2.08 -19.06
C ARG A 92 6.42 1.75 -18.97
N GLN A 93 7.25 2.33 -19.84
CA GLN A 93 8.70 2.10 -19.87
C GLN A 93 9.42 2.55 -18.60
N PHE A 94 8.84 3.44 -17.83
CA PHE A 94 9.44 3.95 -16.58
C PHE A 94 8.88 3.28 -15.32
N ARG A 95 7.96 2.32 -15.44
CA ARG A 95 7.32 1.71 -14.24
C ARG A 95 8.24 0.82 -13.44
N GLY A 96 9.32 0.31 -14.05
CA GLY A 96 10.37 -0.45 -13.37
C GLY A 96 9.88 -1.73 -12.68
N HIS A 97 8.84 -2.37 -13.21
CA HIS A 97 8.47 -3.72 -12.81
C HIS A 97 9.48 -4.73 -13.35
N ALA A 98 9.68 -5.81 -12.61
CA ALA A 98 10.43 -6.94 -13.13
C ALA A 98 9.78 -7.45 -14.43
N GLU A 99 10.59 -7.70 -15.45
CA GLU A 99 10.13 -8.16 -16.76
C GLU A 99 9.48 -9.54 -16.65
N LYS A 100 10.07 -10.44 -15.88
CA LYS A 100 9.58 -11.79 -15.65
C LYS A 100 8.60 -11.82 -14.46
N ILE A 101 7.51 -12.58 -14.62
CA ILE A 101 6.48 -12.73 -13.58
C ILE A 101 7.05 -13.34 -12.30
N GLU A 102 7.94 -14.30 -12.41
CA GLU A 102 8.64 -14.96 -11.29
C GLU A 102 9.49 -14.00 -10.46
N ASP A 103 10.06 -12.96 -11.09
CA ASP A 103 10.85 -11.96 -10.38
C ASP A 103 9.99 -10.94 -9.65
N ARG A 104 8.71 -10.82 -10.01
CA ARG A 104 7.77 -9.94 -9.30
C ARG A 104 7.49 -10.40 -7.88
N ALA A 105 7.63 -11.69 -7.59
CA ALA A 105 7.52 -12.21 -6.23
C ALA A 105 8.58 -11.61 -5.29
N LYS A 106 9.76 -11.25 -5.81
CA LYS A 106 10.83 -10.59 -5.05
C LYS A 106 10.53 -9.11 -4.73
N ASP A 107 9.54 -8.54 -5.42
CA ASP A 107 9.10 -7.17 -5.23
C ASP A 107 7.90 -7.06 -4.26
N MET A 108 7.54 -8.15 -3.58
CA MET A 108 6.45 -8.20 -2.62
C MET A 108 6.84 -9.00 -1.38
N ILE A 109 6.42 -8.55 -0.21
CA ILE A 109 6.56 -9.27 1.06
C ILE A 109 5.16 -9.73 1.49
N GLU A 110 5.01 -11.03 1.70
CA GLU A 110 3.76 -11.61 2.20
C GLU A 110 3.56 -11.26 3.69
N TYR A 111 2.31 -11.20 4.16
CA TYR A 111 2.01 -10.90 5.57
C TYR A 111 2.66 -11.87 6.55
N VAL A 112 2.82 -13.13 6.15
CA VAL A 112 3.48 -14.17 6.98
C VAL A 112 4.99 -14.00 7.07
N ASP A 113 5.58 -13.29 6.13
CA ASP A 113 7.02 -13.06 5.99
C ASP A 113 7.42 -11.62 6.40
N GLU A 114 6.44 -10.78 6.81
CA GLU A 114 6.74 -9.40 7.22
C GLU A 114 7.40 -9.33 8.60
N ASP A 115 8.17 -8.27 8.81
CA ASP A 115 8.74 -7.96 10.12
C ASP A 115 7.61 -7.79 11.16
N PRO A 116 7.65 -8.51 12.30
CA PRO A 116 6.62 -8.41 13.35
C PRO A 116 6.34 -6.99 13.82
N TRP A 117 7.35 -6.11 13.80
CA TRP A 117 7.21 -4.69 14.11
C TRP A 117 6.12 -3.99 13.28
N ILE A 118 5.90 -4.41 12.03
CA ILE A 118 4.87 -3.84 11.13
C ILE A 118 3.48 -4.00 11.74
N ARG A 119 3.15 -5.22 12.15
CA ARG A 119 1.87 -5.54 12.78
C ARG A 119 1.72 -4.88 14.14
N GLU A 120 2.73 -4.95 14.98
CA GLU A 120 2.74 -4.35 16.32
C GLU A 120 2.51 -2.83 16.24
N LYS A 121 3.21 -2.15 15.32
CA LYS A 121 3.02 -0.73 15.09
C LYS A 121 1.58 -0.42 14.63
N PHE A 122 1.06 -1.19 13.69
CA PHE A 122 -0.30 -0.96 13.17
C PHE A 122 -1.37 -1.12 14.26
N GLU A 123 -1.31 -2.20 15.01
CA GLU A 123 -2.24 -2.45 16.12
C GLU A 123 -2.08 -1.39 17.23
N GLY A 124 -0.86 -0.94 17.50
CA GLY A 124 -0.58 0.14 18.45
C GLY A 124 -1.15 1.49 18.01
N GLU A 125 -1.06 1.84 16.73
CA GLU A 125 -1.66 3.08 16.22
C GLU A 125 -3.20 3.05 16.29
N LEU A 126 -3.82 1.92 15.95
CA LEU A 126 -5.27 1.74 16.10
C LEU A 126 -5.72 1.86 17.57
N ALA A 127 -4.95 1.27 18.50
CA ALA A 127 -5.27 1.30 19.92
C ALA A 127 -5.28 2.73 20.49
N LYS A 128 -4.45 3.64 19.99
CA LYS A 128 -4.47 5.07 20.37
C LYS A 128 -5.82 5.73 20.08
N GLY A 129 -6.49 5.30 19.01
CA GLY A 129 -7.85 5.75 18.65
C GLY A 129 -8.97 4.89 19.24
N GLY A 130 -8.68 3.97 20.15
CA GLY A 130 -9.67 3.02 20.69
C GLY A 130 -10.19 2.00 19.66
N LEU A 131 -9.45 1.77 18.59
CA LEU A 131 -9.81 0.88 17.49
C LEU A 131 -9.02 -0.44 17.56
N THR A 132 -9.55 -1.46 16.89
CA THR A 132 -8.87 -2.76 16.70
C THR A 132 -8.77 -3.08 15.21
N THR A 133 -7.81 -3.90 14.83
CA THR A 133 -7.62 -4.32 13.45
C THR A 133 -8.83 -5.08 12.88
N LEU A 134 -9.10 -4.87 11.60
CA LEU A 134 -10.01 -5.69 10.79
C LEU A 134 -9.25 -6.61 9.82
N MET A 135 -7.95 -6.73 9.97
CA MET A 135 -7.18 -7.71 9.20
C MET A 135 -7.65 -9.12 9.53
N PRO A 136 -7.99 -9.94 8.51
CA PRO A 136 -8.31 -11.34 8.73
C PRO A 136 -7.10 -12.09 9.34
N GLN A 137 -7.36 -12.91 10.34
CA GLN A 137 -6.28 -13.68 11.00
C GLN A 137 -5.57 -14.63 10.03
N ASP A 138 -6.26 -15.13 9.02
CA ASP A 138 -5.68 -15.99 7.99
C ASP A 138 -4.63 -15.26 7.13
N ALA A 139 -4.71 -13.93 7.03
CA ALA A 139 -3.68 -13.15 6.34
C ALA A 139 -2.28 -13.40 6.90
N TYR A 140 -2.17 -13.64 8.21
CA TYR A 140 -0.90 -13.89 8.90
C TYR A 140 -0.49 -15.37 8.97
N ARG A 141 -1.28 -16.27 8.38
CA ARG A 141 -1.05 -17.72 8.45
C ARG A 141 -0.87 -18.37 7.10
N VAL A 142 -1.46 -17.77 6.06
CA VAL A 142 -1.50 -18.35 4.72
C VAL A 142 -0.56 -17.59 3.80
N LYS A 143 0.42 -18.29 3.22
CA LYS A 143 1.24 -17.74 2.14
C LYS A 143 0.37 -17.37 0.95
N SER A 144 0.69 -16.25 0.31
CA SER A 144 -0.07 -15.75 -0.85
C SER A 144 -1.54 -15.44 -0.55
N TYR A 145 -1.81 -14.94 0.67
CA TYR A 145 -3.15 -14.51 1.04
C TYR A 145 -3.70 -13.46 0.05
N ASN A 146 -4.85 -13.77 -0.53
CA ASN A 146 -5.55 -12.86 -1.43
C ASN A 146 -6.72 -12.21 -0.70
N TRP A 147 -6.75 -10.89 -0.72
CA TRP A 147 -7.86 -10.13 -0.19
C TRP A 147 -9.13 -10.40 -1.00
N HIS A 148 -10.11 -10.98 -0.34
CA HIS A 148 -11.49 -10.94 -0.80
C HIS A 148 -12.21 -9.89 0.05
N PRO A 149 -12.72 -8.77 -0.53
CA PRO A 149 -13.57 -7.87 0.24
C PRO A 149 -14.74 -8.68 0.80
N PRO A 150 -15.21 -8.38 2.02
CA PRO A 150 -16.39 -9.03 2.55
C PRO A 150 -17.50 -8.92 1.52
N LYS A 151 -18.15 -10.04 1.25
CA LYS A 151 -19.36 -10.04 0.40
C LYS A 151 -20.38 -9.22 1.17
N GLY A 152 -20.74 -8.06 0.64
CA GLY A 152 -21.81 -7.23 1.18
C GLY A 152 -23.16 -7.92 1.14
#